data_af0d07d0f9a91e57f4c6c27dd274716a
#
_entry.id   af0d07d0f9a91e57f4c6c27dd274716a
#
_cell.length_a   1.000
_cell.length_b   1.000
_cell.length_c   1.000
_cell.angle_alpha   90.00
_cell.angle_beta   90.00
_cell.angle_gamma   90.00
#
_symmetry.space_group_name_H-M   'P 1'
#
loop_
_entity.id
_entity.type
_entity.pdbx_description
1 polymer ?
#
loop_
_entity_poly.entity_id
_entity_poly.type
_entity_poly.pdbx_seq_one_letter_code
_entity_poly.pdbx_strand_id
1 'polypeptide(L)'
;MRWRLIGPYRGGRVTAVAGISGDPTVYYMGTPGGGVWKTTDGGRVWNPIFDDQHVASIGAVALAPSNPNIIYVGTGEQTRGNGVYKSSDTGATWTHIGLEKAYYISSIVVDPRNPEIVIVGVLVRAVTSVSSEPPEHGVFKSVNGGKTWTRTLSKDALDGIADMCADPGNPREIFAAMWHPPDPSSNPDDKNKQDGWIYRSTDEGS
;
A
#
# COMPACT_ATOMS: atom_id res chain seq x y z
N MET A 1 -8.81 -18.02 20.58
CA MET A 1 -8.50 -17.76 19.15
C MET A 1 -7.68 -18.94 18.65
N ARG A 2 -8.00 -19.52 17.49
CA ARG A 2 -7.23 -20.63 16.90
C ARG A 2 -6.76 -20.19 15.49
N TRP A 3 -5.49 -20.37 15.24
CA TRP A 3 -4.92 -20.17 13.90
C TRP A 3 -5.33 -21.31 12.98
N ARG A 4 -5.75 -21.02 11.75
CA ARG A 4 -5.98 -22.01 10.69
C ARG A 4 -5.41 -21.51 9.37
N LEU A 5 -4.95 -22.42 8.54
CA LEU A 5 -4.56 -22.11 7.18
C LEU A 5 -5.80 -21.85 6.34
N ILE A 6 -5.89 -20.67 5.73
CA ILE A 6 -7.01 -20.25 4.87
C ILE A 6 -6.61 -20.07 3.39
N GLY A 7 -5.40 -20.47 3.04
CA GLY A 7 -4.83 -20.38 1.69
C GLY A 7 -3.74 -19.30 1.60
N PRO A 8 -3.20 -19.06 0.39
CA PRO A 8 -3.37 -19.91 -0.78
C PRO A 8 -2.75 -21.29 -0.57
N TYR A 9 -3.39 -22.32 -1.09
CA TYR A 9 -2.91 -23.72 -0.94
C TYR A 9 -1.75 -24.07 -1.89
N ARG A 10 -1.45 -23.20 -2.84
CA ARG A 10 -0.23 -23.28 -3.66
C ARG A 10 0.80 -22.31 -3.11
N GLY A 11 2.05 -22.71 -3.09
CA GLY A 11 3.15 -21.88 -2.63
C GLY A 11 3.18 -20.56 -3.37
N GLY A 12 3.28 -19.47 -2.61
CA GLY A 12 3.33 -18.11 -3.10
C GLY A 12 3.35 -17.15 -1.92
N ARG A 13 3.90 -15.97 -2.16
CA ARG A 13 3.98 -14.92 -1.16
C ARG A 13 2.70 -14.07 -1.20
N VAL A 14 2.16 -13.73 -0.05
CA VAL A 14 1.11 -12.73 0.12
C VAL A 14 1.76 -11.47 0.68
N THR A 15 1.52 -10.35 0.05
CA THR A 15 2.12 -9.04 0.39
C THR A 15 1.19 -8.18 1.22
N ALA A 16 -0.11 -8.31 0.99
CA ALA A 16 -1.12 -7.54 1.70
C ALA A 16 -2.36 -8.40 1.97
N VAL A 17 -3.01 -8.14 3.10
CA VAL A 17 -4.29 -8.75 3.48
C VAL A 17 -5.22 -7.69 4.02
N ALA A 18 -6.50 -7.79 3.71
CA ALA A 18 -7.54 -6.94 4.25
C ALA A 18 -8.84 -7.73 4.45
N GLY A 19 -9.68 -7.31 5.41
CA GLY A 19 -10.95 -7.93 5.71
C GLY A 19 -11.97 -6.90 6.14
N ILE A 20 -13.25 -7.27 6.06
CA ILE A 20 -14.36 -6.43 6.50
C ILE A 20 -14.56 -6.63 8.00
N SER A 21 -14.52 -5.54 8.77
CA SER A 21 -14.79 -5.60 10.21
C SER A 21 -16.19 -6.13 10.48
N GLY A 22 -16.28 -7.15 11.32
CA GLY A 22 -17.54 -7.80 11.68
C GLY A 22 -18.03 -8.87 10.68
N ASP A 23 -17.39 -9.02 9.53
CA ASP A 23 -17.68 -10.10 8.57
C ASP A 23 -16.53 -11.11 8.52
N PRO A 24 -16.70 -12.32 9.10
CA PRO A 24 -15.68 -13.35 9.12
C PRO A 24 -15.55 -14.12 7.80
N THR A 25 -16.28 -13.76 6.78
CA THR A 25 -16.32 -14.51 5.51
C THR A 25 -15.59 -13.82 4.37
N VAL A 26 -15.52 -12.48 4.38
CA VAL A 26 -14.95 -11.70 3.27
C VAL A 26 -13.53 -11.23 3.60
N TYR A 27 -12.58 -11.66 2.77
CA TYR A 27 -11.20 -11.23 2.82
C TYR A 27 -10.64 -10.98 1.43
N TYR A 28 -9.61 -10.13 1.40
CA TYR A 28 -8.83 -9.81 0.21
C TYR A 28 -7.36 -10.07 0.49
N MET A 29 -6.63 -10.50 -0.53
CA MET A 29 -5.17 -10.61 -0.48
C MET A 29 -4.54 -10.08 -1.76
N GLY A 30 -3.44 -9.37 -1.60
CA GLY A 30 -2.55 -8.95 -2.67
C GLY A 30 -1.34 -9.87 -2.77
N THR A 31 -0.89 -10.13 -3.97
CA THR A 31 0.26 -11.00 -4.23
C THR A 31 1.32 -10.26 -5.06
N PRO A 32 2.61 -10.64 -4.98
CA PRO A 32 3.67 -9.92 -5.69
C PRO A 32 3.67 -10.11 -7.21
N GLY A 33 2.86 -11.02 -7.73
CA GLY A 33 2.81 -11.30 -9.17
C GLY A 33 1.54 -12.01 -9.63
N GLY A 34 0.50 -12.07 -8.81
CA GLY A 34 -0.78 -12.72 -9.12
C GLY A 34 -1.99 -11.83 -8.86
N GLY A 35 -1.82 -10.50 -8.80
CA GLY A 35 -2.91 -9.56 -8.62
C GLY A 35 -3.58 -9.62 -7.24
N VAL A 36 -4.85 -9.26 -7.21
CA VAL A 36 -5.69 -9.25 -6.01
C VAL A 36 -6.69 -10.40 -6.07
N TRP A 37 -6.85 -11.07 -4.94
CA TRP A 37 -7.76 -12.19 -4.75
C TRP A 37 -8.79 -11.89 -3.66
N LYS A 38 -9.99 -12.39 -3.83
CA LYS A 38 -11.11 -12.24 -2.89
C LYS A 38 -11.68 -13.60 -2.51
N THR A 39 -12.02 -13.75 -1.24
CA THR A 39 -12.87 -14.83 -0.74
C THR A 39 -14.14 -14.27 -0.12
N THR A 40 -15.24 -15.03 -0.17
CA THR A 40 -16.54 -14.72 0.46
C THR A 40 -17.03 -15.86 1.34
N ASP A 41 -16.18 -16.86 1.60
CA ASP A 41 -16.50 -18.06 2.36
C ASP A 41 -15.48 -18.37 3.45
N GLY A 42 -14.79 -17.34 3.93
CA GLY A 42 -13.80 -17.43 4.99
C GLY A 42 -12.50 -18.11 4.55
N GLY A 43 -12.12 -17.97 3.27
CA GLY A 43 -10.86 -18.44 2.73
C GLY A 43 -10.87 -19.88 2.21
N ARG A 44 -12.05 -20.46 1.94
CA ARG A 44 -12.16 -21.79 1.34
C ARG A 44 -11.91 -21.72 -0.17
N VAL A 45 -12.51 -20.72 -0.82
CA VAL A 45 -12.33 -20.44 -2.25
C VAL A 45 -11.84 -19.00 -2.41
N TRP A 46 -10.85 -18.83 -3.28
CA TRP A 46 -10.29 -17.53 -3.65
C TRP A 46 -10.48 -17.31 -5.13
N ASN A 47 -11.03 -16.15 -5.48
CA ASN A 47 -11.26 -15.74 -6.87
C ASN A 47 -10.38 -14.55 -7.21
N PRO A 48 -9.70 -14.55 -8.36
CA PRO A 48 -8.97 -13.38 -8.83
C PRO A 48 -9.97 -12.29 -9.20
N ILE A 49 -9.65 -11.04 -8.83
CA ILE A 49 -10.51 -9.88 -9.08
C ILE A 49 -9.74 -8.71 -9.70
N PHE A 50 -8.52 -8.93 -10.18
CA PHE A 50 -7.64 -7.87 -10.70
C PHE A 50 -6.99 -8.24 -12.04
N ASP A 51 -7.39 -9.35 -12.67
CA ASP A 51 -6.74 -9.91 -13.85
C ASP A 51 -6.89 -9.03 -15.10
N ASP A 52 -7.91 -8.18 -15.16
CA ASP A 52 -8.13 -7.23 -16.26
C ASP A 52 -7.18 -6.00 -16.19
N GLN A 53 -6.35 -5.90 -15.15
CA GLN A 53 -5.41 -4.80 -15.01
C GLN A 53 -4.03 -5.19 -15.57
N HIS A 54 -3.32 -4.19 -16.14
CA HIS A 54 -2.01 -4.41 -16.77
C HIS A 54 -0.85 -4.58 -15.78
N VAL A 55 -1.14 -4.70 -14.50
CA VAL A 55 -0.16 -4.87 -13.41
C VAL A 55 -0.63 -5.96 -12.46
N ALA A 56 0.27 -6.88 -12.14
CA ALA A 56 -0.02 -8.01 -11.26
C ALA A 56 0.73 -7.95 -9.92
N SER A 57 1.68 -7.03 -9.76
CA SER A 57 2.45 -6.87 -8.54
C SER A 57 1.72 -5.94 -7.57
N ILE A 58 1.28 -6.49 -6.44
CA ILE A 58 0.53 -5.75 -5.42
C ILE A 58 1.41 -5.54 -4.19
N GLY A 59 1.49 -4.32 -3.70
CA GLY A 59 2.20 -3.98 -2.47
C GLY A 59 1.25 -3.77 -1.29
N ALA A 60 0.09 -3.14 -1.51
CA ALA A 60 -0.87 -2.84 -0.46
C ALA A 60 -2.32 -3.04 -0.91
N VAL A 61 -3.19 -3.44 0.02
CA VAL A 61 -4.65 -3.52 -0.15
C VAL A 61 -5.30 -2.93 1.09
N ALA A 62 -6.21 -1.98 0.94
CA ALA A 62 -6.97 -1.37 2.03
C ALA A 62 -8.44 -1.23 1.68
N LEU A 63 -9.30 -1.57 2.64
CA LEU A 63 -10.74 -1.29 2.56
C LEU A 63 -11.06 -0.01 3.32
N ALA A 64 -12.03 0.75 2.83
CA ALA A 64 -12.55 1.88 3.56
C ALA A 64 -13.45 1.39 4.70
N PRO A 65 -13.13 1.68 5.99
CA PRO A 65 -13.90 1.14 7.11
C PRO A 65 -15.36 1.60 7.15
N SER A 66 -15.64 2.84 6.69
CA SER A 66 -16.99 3.39 6.62
C SER A 66 -17.82 2.88 5.44
N ASN A 67 -17.15 2.32 4.42
CA ASN A 67 -17.81 1.76 3.22
C ASN A 67 -16.97 0.63 2.62
N PRO A 68 -17.16 -0.62 3.03
CA PRO A 68 -16.36 -1.74 2.57
C PRO A 68 -16.52 -2.09 1.08
N ASN A 69 -17.43 -1.45 0.35
CA ASN A 69 -17.46 -1.53 -1.12
C ASN A 69 -16.29 -0.81 -1.77
N ILE A 70 -15.66 0.15 -1.05
CA ILE A 70 -14.52 0.91 -1.55
C ILE A 70 -13.24 0.21 -1.13
N ILE A 71 -12.42 -0.12 -2.13
CA ILE A 71 -11.14 -0.78 -1.97
C ILE A 71 -10.08 0.05 -2.68
N TYR A 72 -8.96 0.25 -2.02
CA TYR A 72 -7.76 0.83 -2.60
C TYR A 72 -6.67 -0.23 -2.72
N VAL A 73 -5.99 -0.25 -3.86
CA VAL A 73 -4.89 -1.16 -4.16
C VAL A 73 -3.67 -0.35 -4.59
N GLY A 74 -2.58 -0.53 -3.88
CA GLY A 74 -1.27 -0.02 -4.24
C GLY A 74 -0.47 -1.09 -4.96
N THR A 75 0.09 -0.72 -6.12
CA THR A 75 0.83 -1.65 -6.96
C THR A 75 2.33 -1.57 -6.74
N GLY A 76 3.02 -2.66 -7.08
CA GLY A 76 4.47 -2.79 -7.00
C GLY A 76 4.97 -3.31 -5.66
N GLU A 77 5.63 -4.45 -5.73
CA GLU A 77 6.38 -5.06 -4.62
C GLU A 77 7.60 -5.80 -5.17
N GLN A 78 7.45 -6.86 -5.92
CA GLN A 78 8.54 -7.60 -6.54
C GLN A 78 8.95 -6.97 -7.88
N THR A 79 7.97 -6.55 -8.65
CA THR A 79 8.15 -5.80 -9.90
C THR A 79 7.55 -4.42 -9.74
N ARG A 80 7.94 -3.48 -10.61
CA ARG A 80 7.40 -2.13 -10.61
C ARG A 80 5.89 -2.15 -10.80
N GLY A 81 5.20 -1.40 -9.96
CA GLY A 81 3.81 -1.02 -10.14
C GLY A 81 3.68 0.20 -11.04
N ASN A 82 2.46 0.71 -11.11
CA ASN A 82 2.09 1.90 -11.86
C ASN A 82 1.13 2.81 -11.09
N GLY A 83 1.16 2.76 -9.75
CA GLY A 83 0.36 3.63 -8.90
C GLY A 83 -0.79 2.94 -8.18
N VAL A 84 -1.86 3.69 -7.95
CA VAL A 84 -3.00 3.30 -7.13
C VAL A 84 -4.23 3.01 -7.97
N TYR A 85 -4.97 1.98 -7.58
CA TYR A 85 -6.28 1.63 -8.12
C TYR A 85 -7.35 1.73 -7.05
N LYS A 86 -8.57 2.11 -7.47
CA LYS A 86 -9.77 2.16 -6.63
C LYS A 86 -10.87 1.30 -7.24
N SER A 87 -11.53 0.52 -6.42
CA SER A 87 -12.83 -0.09 -6.71
C SER A 87 -13.88 0.56 -5.82
N SER A 88 -15.11 0.70 -6.33
CA SER A 88 -16.30 1.15 -5.57
C SER A 88 -17.39 0.10 -5.51
N ASP A 89 -17.12 -1.11 -5.97
CA ASP A 89 -18.05 -2.21 -6.14
C ASP A 89 -17.49 -3.57 -5.66
N THR A 90 -16.74 -3.52 -4.55
CA THR A 90 -16.15 -4.71 -3.90
C THR A 90 -15.15 -5.47 -4.79
N GLY A 91 -14.50 -4.79 -5.74
CA GLY A 91 -13.49 -5.35 -6.64
C GLY A 91 -14.05 -5.90 -7.95
N ALA A 92 -15.31 -5.61 -8.30
CA ALA A 92 -15.86 -6.01 -9.60
C ALA A 92 -15.29 -5.18 -10.74
N THR A 93 -15.04 -3.88 -10.50
CA THR A 93 -14.37 -3.00 -11.46
C THR A 93 -13.28 -2.18 -10.77
N TRP A 94 -12.28 -1.74 -11.55
CA TRP A 94 -11.14 -0.99 -11.06
C TRP A 94 -10.88 0.25 -11.90
N THR A 95 -10.59 1.35 -11.23
CA THR A 95 -10.16 2.60 -11.85
C THR A 95 -8.74 2.93 -11.37
N HIS A 96 -7.83 3.18 -12.30
CA HIS A 96 -6.52 3.73 -11.98
C HIS A 96 -6.67 5.20 -11.56
N ILE A 97 -6.15 5.58 -10.40
CA ILE A 97 -6.36 6.89 -9.78
C ILE A 97 -5.06 7.67 -9.55
N GLY A 98 -4.03 7.40 -10.34
CA GLY A 98 -2.79 8.17 -10.38
C GLY A 98 -1.61 7.57 -9.61
N LEU A 99 -0.61 8.40 -9.36
CA LEU A 99 0.70 8.04 -8.83
C LEU A 99 1.43 7.03 -9.73
N GLU A 100 1.46 7.29 -11.04
CA GLU A 100 2.01 6.38 -12.07
C GLU A 100 3.50 6.09 -11.85
N LYS A 101 4.21 7.02 -11.21
CA LYS A 101 5.64 6.90 -10.91
C LYS A 101 5.92 6.36 -9.50
N ALA A 102 4.87 6.07 -8.72
CA ALA A 102 4.98 5.35 -7.45
C ALA A 102 5.09 3.85 -7.72
N TYR A 103 6.31 3.42 -7.99
CA TYR A 103 6.59 2.05 -8.44
C TYR A 103 6.46 0.99 -7.36
N TYR A 104 6.49 1.37 -6.08
CA TYR A 104 6.41 0.44 -4.95
C TYR A 104 5.56 1.04 -3.84
N ILE A 105 4.28 0.73 -3.82
CA ILE A 105 3.38 1.20 -2.77
C ILE A 105 3.39 0.18 -1.63
N SER A 106 3.95 0.58 -0.50
CA SER A 106 4.14 -0.28 0.67
C SER A 106 2.93 -0.36 1.59
N SER A 107 2.19 0.74 1.69
CA SER A 107 1.07 0.83 2.63
C SER A 107 0.02 1.84 2.17
N ILE A 108 -1.24 1.59 2.57
CA ILE A 108 -2.37 2.48 2.35
C ILE A 108 -3.16 2.58 3.65
N VAL A 109 -3.45 3.81 4.08
CA VAL A 109 -4.33 4.12 5.20
C VAL A 109 -5.54 4.88 4.65
N VAL A 110 -6.75 4.42 4.99
CA VAL A 110 -8.01 5.08 4.64
C VAL A 110 -8.64 5.62 5.92
N ASP A 111 -9.09 6.89 5.91
CA ASP A 111 -9.78 7.46 7.07
C ASP A 111 -11.06 6.65 7.36
N PRO A 112 -11.27 6.21 8.62
CA PRO A 112 -12.41 5.36 8.96
C PRO A 112 -13.77 6.05 8.86
N ARG A 113 -13.80 7.37 8.80
CA ARG A 113 -15.03 8.17 8.74
C ARG A 113 -15.34 8.66 7.33
N ASN A 114 -14.28 8.86 6.52
CA ASN A 114 -14.41 9.40 5.16
C ASN A 114 -13.57 8.58 4.17
N PRO A 115 -14.21 7.75 3.34
CA PRO A 115 -13.51 6.88 2.39
C PRO A 115 -12.77 7.63 1.27
N GLU A 116 -13.01 8.93 1.12
CA GLU A 116 -12.32 9.76 0.13
C GLU A 116 -10.98 10.32 0.64
N ILE A 117 -10.70 10.19 1.96
CA ILE A 117 -9.40 10.53 2.53
C ILE A 117 -8.55 9.27 2.55
N VAL A 118 -7.49 9.28 1.75
CA VAL A 118 -6.58 8.15 1.61
C VAL A 118 -5.13 8.63 1.62
N ILE A 119 -4.28 7.89 2.32
CA ILE A 119 -2.87 8.17 2.51
C ILE A 119 -2.08 6.98 2.03
N VAL A 120 -1.08 7.22 1.19
CA VAL A 120 -0.30 6.21 0.51
C VAL A 120 1.18 6.38 0.86
N GLY A 121 1.81 5.32 1.32
CA GLY A 121 3.24 5.21 1.53
C GLY A 121 3.92 4.63 0.29
N VAL A 122 4.90 5.34 -0.23
CA VAL A 122 5.67 4.93 -1.40
C VAL A 122 7.11 4.67 -1.01
N LEU A 123 7.54 3.43 -1.24
CA LEU A 123 8.91 2.97 -0.98
C LEU A 123 9.78 3.21 -2.21
N VAL A 124 11.03 3.60 -1.99
CA VAL A 124 12.09 3.53 -3.02
C VAL A 124 12.85 2.24 -2.85
N ARG A 125 12.91 1.42 -3.90
CA ARG A 125 13.88 0.34 -4.01
C ARG A 125 15.01 0.81 -4.93
N ALA A 126 16.20 0.25 -4.75
CA ALA A 126 17.43 0.68 -5.41
C ALA A 126 17.18 1.22 -6.82
N VAL A 127 17.56 2.47 -7.03
CA VAL A 127 17.46 3.15 -8.34
C VAL A 127 18.45 2.46 -9.28
N THR A 128 17.99 1.46 -9.99
CA THR A 128 18.70 1.00 -11.17
C THR A 128 18.54 2.09 -12.23
N SER A 129 19.62 2.65 -12.63
CA SER A 129 19.87 3.87 -13.41
C SER A 129 19.25 3.95 -14.82
N VAL A 130 17.98 3.64 -15.03
CA VAL A 130 17.40 3.57 -16.38
C VAL A 130 16.20 4.51 -16.60
N SER A 131 15.77 5.24 -15.57
CA SER A 131 14.65 6.17 -15.73
C SER A 131 15.19 7.60 -15.75
N SER A 132 14.88 8.35 -16.81
CA SER A 132 15.21 9.78 -16.95
C SER A 132 14.46 10.67 -15.93
N GLU A 133 13.49 10.11 -15.21
CA GLU A 133 12.70 10.83 -14.23
C GLU A 133 12.75 10.08 -12.88
N PRO A 134 12.93 10.82 -11.77
CA PRO A 134 12.96 10.21 -10.44
C PRO A 134 11.60 9.58 -10.10
N PRO A 135 11.58 8.42 -9.42
CA PRO A 135 10.35 7.83 -8.93
C PRO A 135 9.69 8.73 -7.87
N GLU A 136 8.37 8.67 -7.80
CA GLU A 136 7.65 9.23 -6.66
C GLU A 136 7.98 8.42 -5.40
N HIS A 137 8.12 9.11 -4.26
CA HIS A 137 8.49 8.53 -2.97
C HIS A 137 7.96 9.37 -1.81
N GLY A 138 7.88 8.76 -0.63
CA GLY A 138 7.38 9.43 0.57
C GLY A 138 5.89 9.15 0.83
N VAL A 139 5.21 10.07 1.51
CA VAL A 139 3.78 9.97 1.82
C VAL A 139 2.99 10.88 0.88
N PHE A 140 1.94 10.32 0.30
CA PHE A 140 0.97 11.04 -0.52
C PHE A 140 -0.41 10.96 0.11
N LYS A 141 -1.13 12.10 0.13
CA LYS A 141 -2.50 12.22 0.64
C LYS A 141 -3.44 12.65 -0.47
N SER A 142 -4.60 12.02 -0.53
CA SER A 142 -5.76 12.49 -1.27
C SER A 142 -6.92 12.75 -0.31
N VAL A 143 -7.71 13.78 -0.59
CA VAL A 143 -8.95 14.11 0.14
C VAL A 143 -10.19 13.97 -0.73
N ASN A 144 -10.03 13.46 -1.94
CA ASN A 144 -11.08 13.34 -2.96
C ASN A 144 -11.06 11.99 -3.69
N GLY A 145 -10.69 10.94 -2.95
CA GLY A 145 -10.72 9.56 -3.42
C GLY A 145 -9.72 9.25 -4.52
N GLY A 146 -8.59 9.93 -4.53
CA GLY A 146 -7.51 9.70 -5.48
C GLY A 146 -7.60 10.53 -6.76
N LYS A 147 -8.55 11.48 -6.87
CA LYS A 147 -8.62 12.38 -8.04
C LYS A 147 -7.43 13.33 -8.11
N THR A 148 -6.91 13.74 -6.95
CA THR A 148 -5.68 14.52 -6.81
C THR A 148 -4.86 14.02 -5.63
N TRP A 149 -3.53 14.16 -5.74
CA TRP A 149 -2.59 13.73 -4.73
C TRP A 149 -1.67 14.87 -4.33
N THR A 150 -1.41 14.99 -3.03
CA THR A 150 -0.43 15.92 -2.48
C THR A 150 0.63 15.12 -1.73
N ARG A 151 1.90 15.35 -2.03
CA ARG A 151 2.99 14.76 -1.26
C ARG A 151 3.16 15.53 0.05
N THR A 152 2.98 14.86 1.18
CA THR A 152 2.97 15.47 2.51
C THR A 152 4.22 15.15 3.32
N LEU A 153 4.93 14.07 3.02
CA LEU A 153 6.21 13.74 3.65
C LEU A 153 7.20 13.25 2.60
N SER A 154 8.35 13.91 2.53
CA SER A 154 9.52 13.46 1.79
C SER A 154 10.73 14.18 2.39
N LYS A 155 11.84 13.48 2.56
CA LYS A 155 13.07 14.05 3.12
C LYS A 155 14.15 14.14 2.04
N ASP A 156 14.59 13.01 1.55
CA ASP A 156 15.62 12.90 0.52
C ASP A 156 15.13 12.10 -0.69
N ALA A 157 15.84 12.20 -1.81
CA ALA A 157 15.41 11.58 -3.08
C ALA A 157 15.38 10.04 -3.05
N LEU A 158 16.01 9.41 -2.07
CA LEU A 158 16.07 7.97 -1.90
C LEU A 158 15.23 7.46 -0.73
N ASP A 159 14.66 8.35 0.08
CA ASP A 159 13.85 7.95 1.23
C ASP A 159 12.49 7.42 0.77
N GLY A 160 12.10 6.28 1.30
CA GLY A 160 10.82 5.67 1.02
C GLY A 160 10.09 5.25 2.28
N ILE A 161 8.79 5.15 2.20
CA ILE A 161 7.96 4.67 3.30
C ILE A 161 7.92 3.14 3.27
N ALA A 162 8.41 2.53 4.33
CA ALA A 162 8.39 1.08 4.50
C ALA A 162 7.03 0.58 4.96
N ASP A 163 6.40 1.31 5.90
CA ASP A 163 5.07 0.98 6.43
C ASP A 163 4.41 2.20 7.08
N MET A 164 3.08 2.17 7.20
CA MET A 164 2.29 3.17 7.91
C MET A 164 1.14 2.52 8.67
N CYS A 165 0.76 3.13 9.79
CA CYS A 165 -0.46 2.80 10.50
C CYS A 165 -1.12 4.05 11.09
N ALA A 166 -2.44 4.02 11.20
CA ALA A 166 -3.20 4.99 11.98
C ALA A 166 -3.44 4.47 13.40
N ASP A 167 -3.53 5.38 14.37
CA ASP A 167 -4.00 5.03 15.70
C ASP A 167 -5.51 4.69 15.65
N PRO A 168 -5.92 3.47 16.03
CA PRO A 168 -7.33 3.09 16.04
C PRO A 168 -8.20 3.95 16.95
N GLY A 169 -7.62 4.52 18.01
CA GLY A 169 -8.31 5.40 18.95
C GLY A 169 -8.40 6.86 18.49
N ASN A 170 -7.48 7.27 17.62
CA ASN A 170 -7.42 8.62 17.07
C ASN A 170 -6.95 8.60 15.60
N PRO A 171 -7.85 8.47 14.63
CA PRO A 171 -7.50 8.37 13.20
C PRO A 171 -6.73 9.58 12.65
N ARG A 172 -6.66 10.69 13.38
CA ARG A 172 -5.81 11.83 13.02
C ARG A 172 -4.33 11.57 13.25
N GLU A 173 -4.00 10.59 14.10
CA GLU A 173 -2.62 10.19 14.35
C GLU A 173 -2.20 9.08 13.38
N ILE A 174 -1.14 9.37 12.62
CA ILE A 174 -0.56 8.45 11.66
C ILE A 174 0.92 8.34 11.94
N PHE A 175 1.41 7.12 11.97
CA PHE A 175 2.83 6.81 12.10
C PHE A 175 3.33 6.29 10.76
N ALA A 176 4.48 6.78 10.33
CA ALA A 176 5.15 6.36 9.10
C ALA A 176 6.59 5.94 9.41
N ALA A 177 6.92 4.70 9.07
CA ALA A 177 8.30 4.21 9.12
C ALA A 177 8.96 4.52 7.78
N MET A 178 9.93 5.42 7.80
CA MET A 178 10.73 5.77 6.64
C MET A 178 12.03 4.97 6.64
N TRP A 179 12.38 4.46 5.49
CA TRP A 179 13.61 3.71 5.25
C TRP A 179 14.46 4.41 4.20
N HIS A 180 15.75 4.49 4.48
CA HIS A 180 16.75 4.96 3.53
C HIS A 180 17.56 3.76 3.03
N PRO A 181 17.54 3.46 1.72
CA PRO A 181 18.34 2.36 1.21
C PRO A 181 19.83 2.64 1.41
N PRO A 182 20.63 1.61 1.73
CA PRO A 182 22.08 1.78 1.84
C PRO A 182 22.65 2.35 0.55
N ASP A 183 23.45 3.40 0.67
CA ASP A 183 24.22 3.92 -0.46
C ASP A 183 25.33 2.90 -0.81
N PRO A 184 25.35 2.33 -2.02
CA PRO A 184 26.37 1.36 -2.41
C PRO A 184 27.81 1.92 -2.40
N SER A 185 27.95 3.25 -2.47
CA SER A 185 29.24 3.93 -2.43
C SER A 185 29.71 4.25 -1.01
N SER A 186 28.86 4.07 -0.01
CA SER A 186 29.19 4.40 1.37
C SER A 186 30.01 3.30 2.05
N ASN A 187 30.89 3.73 2.98
CA ASN A 187 31.64 2.80 3.82
C ASN A 187 30.66 1.96 4.67
N PRO A 188 30.66 0.62 4.56
CA PRO A 188 29.79 -0.25 5.38
C PRO A 188 30.06 -0.15 6.89
N ASP A 189 31.22 0.39 7.30
CA ASP A 189 31.60 0.56 8.69
C ASP A 189 31.19 1.92 9.28
N ASP A 190 30.50 2.79 8.53
CA ASP A 190 30.03 4.07 9.04
C ASP A 190 28.84 3.88 9.98
N LYS A 191 29.14 3.82 11.27
CA LYS A 191 28.17 3.66 12.37
C LYS A 191 27.25 4.87 12.59
N ASN A 192 27.47 5.99 11.90
CA ASN A 192 26.64 7.19 11.99
C ASN A 192 25.49 7.21 10.96
N LYS A 193 25.38 6.20 10.13
CA LYS A 193 24.28 6.07 9.19
C LYS A 193 22.99 5.72 9.92
N GLN A 194 22.07 6.66 9.94
CA GLN A 194 20.68 6.37 10.31
C GLN A 194 19.97 5.82 9.08
N ASP A 195 19.61 4.54 9.11
CA ASP A 195 18.97 3.84 7.98
C ASP A 195 17.44 3.95 8.01
N GLY A 196 16.87 4.69 8.95
CA GLY A 196 15.43 4.89 9.04
C GLY A 196 14.98 5.84 10.14
N TRP A 197 13.72 6.28 10.02
CA TRP A 197 13.07 7.20 10.96
C TRP A 197 11.61 6.80 11.14
N ILE A 198 11.04 7.13 12.31
CA ILE A 198 9.61 7.05 12.53
C ILE A 198 9.07 8.47 12.63
N TYR A 199 8.13 8.80 11.76
CA TYR A 199 7.39 10.05 11.77
C TYR A 199 6.01 9.85 12.38
N ARG A 200 5.51 10.88 13.03
CA ARG A 200 4.14 10.96 13.57
C ARG A 200 3.47 12.21 13.02
N SER A 201 2.32 12.06 12.41
CA SER A 201 1.39 13.13 12.12
C SER A 201 0.28 13.17 13.17
N THR A 202 -0.25 14.36 13.49
CA THR A 202 -1.41 14.57 14.37
C THR A 202 -2.57 15.25 13.64
N ASP A 203 -2.46 15.38 12.32
CA ASP A 203 -3.36 16.12 11.44
C ASP A 203 -3.75 15.32 10.19
N GLU A 204 -3.89 14.01 10.33
CA GLU A 204 -4.27 13.07 9.25
C GLU A 204 -3.23 13.02 8.11
N GLY A 205 -1.94 13.16 8.43
CA GLY A 205 -0.87 13.08 7.43
C GLY A 205 -0.76 14.31 6.52
N SER A 206 -1.18 15.48 6.99
CA SER A 206 -1.07 16.76 6.26
C SER A 206 0.31 17.37 6.38
#